data_5a1ab8649801568459066f98c66a8a77
#
_entry.id   5a1ab8649801568459066f98c66a8a77
#
_cell.length_a   1.000
_cell.length_b   1.000
_cell.length_c   1.000
_cell.angle_alpha   90.00
_cell.angle_beta   90.00
_cell.angle_gamma   90.00
#
_symmetry.space_group_name_H-M   'P 1'
#
loop_
_entity.id
_entity.type
_entity.pdbx_description
1 polymer ?
#
loop_
_entity_poly.entity_id
_entity_poly.type
_entity_poly.pdbx_seq_one_letter_code
_entity_poly.pdbx_strand_id
1 'polypeptide(L)'
;FWGAYAADMVFSEQLSFLSENRMIRIAILIVILGVFSAIYTYFGGLSAVVKTDIIQFGTLLLGGIVVCLTAVYHLGGWEQLYIKVPEKMHLHLPSDHSTLPWTHLFGLFFLNINYWCANQTVIQRALAAKSVGHAQTGLMVGGVLKYFMAVIIIVPGIALYGILGDSLSEPDLAFPYLVKTYLPNGVKGIILCGLFASLMSTVDSTFNSLATLWSTDIYATYINKKATDREKINAGRKTILFSLGTALIMGFILLYLKFDNPNSAFTHTLNNLRYYINCGIVVLICASVLLIKPNKKVVFIAFIASLPINIALQFLFPEMHYFLRPFWVFFSSLLIAL
;
A
#
# COMPACT_ATOMS: atom_id res chain seq x y z
N PHE A 1 9.10 -0.24 6.82
CA PHE A 1 9.49 -1.51 7.45
C PHE A 1 9.79 -2.61 6.42
N TRP A 2 8.78 -3.12 5.66
CA TRP A 2 8.94 -4.27 4.76
C TRP A 2 10.07 -4.13 3.74
N GLY A 3 10.29 -2.96 3.19
CA GLY A 3 11.35 -2.75 2.24
C GLY A 3 12.75 -2.77 2.85
N ALA A 4 12.92 -2.23 4.03
CA ALA A 4 14.17 -2.35 4.77
C ALA A 4 14.45 -3.80 5.14
N TYR A 5 13.40 -4.54 5.54
CA TYR A 5 13.47 -5.97 5.82
C TYR A 5 13.87 -6.79 4.58
N ALA A 6 13.21 -6.55 3.43
CA ALA A 6 13.53 -7.23 2.18
C ALA A 6 14.95 -6.91 1.68
N ALA A 7 15.37 -5.64 1.79
CA ALA A 7 16.72 -5.23 1.42
C ALA A 7 17.78 -5.91 2.28
N ASP A 8 17.57 -6.00 3.59
CA ASP A 8 18.46 -6.72 4.48
C ASP A 8 18.58 -8.21 4.12
N MET A 9 17.48 -8.85 3.75
CA MET A 9 17.50 -10.26 3.37
C MET A 9 18.29 -10.54 2.09
N VAL A 10 18.19 -9.63 1.10
CA VAL A 10 18.91 -9.78 -0.19
C VAL A 10 20.38 -9.44 -0.05
N PHE A 11 20.70 -8.39 0.72
CA PHE A 11 22.00 -7.74 0.78
C PHE A 11 22.63 -7.78 2.17
N SER A 12 22.31 -8.80 2.99
CA SER A 12 22.82 -8.92 4.36
C SER A 12 24.33 -8.84 4.45
N GLU A 13 25.05 -9.47 3.51
CA GLU A 13 26.51 -9.45 3.47
C GLU A 13 27.06 -8.07 3.11
N GLN A 14 26.47 -7.44 2.09
CA GLN A 14 26.87 -6.11 1.63
C GLN A 14 26.50 -4.99 2.62
N LEU A 15 25.48 -5.22 3.46
CA LEU A 15 25.02 -4.28 4.47
C LEU A 15 25.59 -4.55 5.88
N SER A 16 26.45 -5.57 6.01
CA SER A 16 27.08 -5.93 7.31
C SER A 16 27.92 -4.80 7.92
N PHE A 17 28.45 -3.88 7.07
CA PHE A 17 29.16 -2.70 7.55
C PHE A 17 28.29 -1.74 8.40
N LEU A 18 26.97 -1.78 8.25
CA LEU A 18 26.05 -0.98 9.08
C LEU A 18 25.91 -1.57 10.50
N SER A 19 25.81 -2.88 10.63
CA SER A 19 25.79 -3.61 11.88
C SER A 19 25.78 -5.11 11.61
N GLU A 20 26.43 -5.89 12.47
CA GLU A 20 26.34 -7.36 12.46
C GLU A 20 24.96 -7.83 12.95
N ASN A 21 24.34 -7.08 13.86
CA ASN A 21 23.01 -7.39 14.35
C ASN A 21 21.94 -7.04 13.33
N ARG A 22 21.21 -8.05 12.86
CA ARG A 22 20.17 -7.94 11.84
C ARG A 22 19.08 -6.91 12.20
N MET A 23 18.62 -6.91 13.44
CA MET A 23 17.56 -5.99 13.88
C MET A 23 18.04 -4.54 13.83
N ILE A 24 19.27 -4.27 14.29
CA ILE A 24 19.87 -2.92 14.26
C ILE A 24 20.09 -2.48 12.82
N ARG A 25 20.56 -3.36 11.94
CA ARG A 25 20.77 -3.07 10.52
C ARG A 25 19.46 -2.67 9.80
N ILE A 26 18.38 -3.40 10.03
CA ILE A 26 17.06 -3.05 9.49
C ILE A 26 16.56 -1.72 10.08
N ALA A 27 16.76 -1.48 11.38
CA ALA A 27 16.41 -0.21 12.01
C ALA A 27 17.14 0.98 11.36
N ILE A 28 18.44 0.84 11.09
CA ILE A 28 19.23 1.86 10.38
C ILE A 28 18.66 2.12 8.97
N LEU A 29 18.33 1.08 8.23
CA LEU A 29 17.71 1.22 6.90
C LEU A 29 16.36 1.93 6.95
N ILE A 30 15.52 1.66 7.95
CA ILE A 30 14.25 2.37 8.17
C ILE A 30 14.51 3.86 8.37
N VAL A 31 15.49 4.22 9.20
CA VAL A 31 15.85 5.63 9.46
C VAL A 31 16.36 6.30 8.19
N ILE A 32 17.31 5.68 7.48
CA ILE A 32 17.89 6.23 6.26
C ILE A 32 16.80 6.51 5.22
N LEU A 33 15.94 5.54 4.94
CA LEU A 33 14.86 5.69 3.96
C LEU A 33 13.84 6.75 4.38
N GLY A 34 13.44 6.75 5.65
CA GLY A 34 12.48 7.71 6.17
C GLY A 34 13.02 9.15 6.14
N VAL A 35 14.24 9.36 6.62
CA VAL A 35 14.89 10.68 6.65
C VAL A 35 15.14 11.21 5.24
N PHE A 36 15.64 10.37 4.34
CA PHE A 36 15.89 10.76 2.96
C PHE A 36 14.58 11.20 2.26
N SER A 37 13.50 10.41 2.40
CA SER A 37 12.18 10.77 1.86
C SER A 37 11.66 12.08 2.46
N ALA A 38 11.82 12.27 3.77
CA ALA A 38 11.37 13.50 4.43
C ALA A 38 12.14 14.73 3.95
N ILE A 39 13.45 14.64 3.70
CA ILE A 39 14.29 15.76 3.27
C ILE A 39 13.78 16.33 1.94
N TYR A 40 13.69 15.53 0.90
CA TYR A 40 13.28 16.07 -0.41
C TYR A 40 11.80 16.45 -0.46
N THR A 41 10.93 15.78 0.31
CA THR A 41 9.51 16.15 0.43
C THR A 41 9.37 17.50 1.16
N TYR A 42 10.15 17.73 2.21
CA TYR A 42 10.16 18.99 2.98
C TYR A 42 10.55 20.20 2.13
N PHE A 43 11.56 20.06 1.27
CA PHE A 43 12.04 21.14 0.42
C PHE A 43 11.28 21.29 -0.90
N GLY A 44 10.87 20.18 -1.51
CA GLY A 44 10.32 20.16 -2.86
C GLY A 44 8.80 20.02 -2.95
N GLY A 45 8.14 19.57 -1.89
CA GLY A 45 6.69 19.37 -1.86
C GLY A 45 6.17 18.44 -2.97
N LEU A 46 4.91 18.60 -3.37
CA LEU A 46 4.27 17.76 -4.39
C LEU A 46 5.00 17.76 -5.74
N SER A 47 5.59 18.90 -6.14
CA SER A 47 6.28 18.99 -7.44
C SER A 47 7.53 18.10 -7.50
N ALA A 48 8.29 18.02 -6.40
CA ALA A 48 9.44 17.12 -6.33
C ALA A 48 8.98 15.65 -6.32
N VAL A 49 7.97 15.32 -5.51
CA VAL A 49 7.41 13.99 -5.42
C VAL A 49 6.97 13.47 -6.79
N VAL A 50 6.19 14.25 -7.56
CA VAL A 50 5.72 13.83 -8.90
C VAL A 50 6.86 13.61 -9.88
N LYS A 51 7.93 14.42 -9.83
CA LYS A 51 9.09 14.25 -10.71
C LYS A 51 9.90 13.01 -10.36
N THR A 52 10.11 12.75 -9.09
CA THR A 52 10.82 11.54 -8.63
C THR A 52 10.01 10.28 -8.92
N ASP A 53 8.68 10.32 -8.78
CA ASP A 53 7.79 9.20 -9.07
C ASP A 53 7.95 8.66 -10.51
N ILE A 54 8.20 9.52 -11.50
CA ILE A 54 8.39 9.08 -12.90
C ILE A 54 9.62 8.18 -13.02
N ILE A 55 10.74 8.58 -12.40
CA ILE A 55 11.99 7.81 -12.42
C ILE A 55 11.81 6.53 -11.60
N GLN A 56 11.20 6.65 -10.43
CA GLN A 56 10.93 5.53 -9.51
C GLN A 56 10.00 4.50 -10.15
N PHE A 57 8.97 4.94 -10.87
CA PHE A 57 8.09 4.06 -11.63
C PHE A 57 8.86 3.30 -12.73
N GLY A 58 9.73 3.98 -13.48
CA GLY A 58 10.54 3.35 -14.51
C GLY A 58 11.46 2.25 -13.95
N THR A 59 12.16 2.53 -12.85
CA THR A 59 13.04 1.57 -12.19
C THR A 59 12.27 0.38 -11.59
N LEU A 60 11.10 0.64 -10.97
CA LEU A 60 10.23 -0.39 -10.43
C LEU A 60 9.69 -1.32 -11.53
N LEU A 61 9.22 -0.74 -12.63
CA LEU A 61 8.66 -1.48 -13.75
C LEU A 61 9.73 -2.38 -14.40
N LEU A 62 10.90 -1.82 -14.70
CA LEU A 62 12.01 -2.59 -15.29
C LEU A 62 12.48 -3.70 -14.33
N GLY A 63 12.65 -3.38 -13.05
CA GLY A 63 13.02 -4.35 -12.02
C GLY A 63 12.01 -5.47 -11.90
N GLY A 64 10.73 -5.15 -11.85
CA GLY A 64 9.66 -6.15 -11.78
C GLY A 64 9.60 -7.07 -13.00
N ILE A 65 9.73 -6.50 -14.21
CA ILE A 65 9.79 -7.29 -15.46
C ILE A 65 10.96 -8.25 -15.44
N VAL A 66 12.15 -7.79 -15.05
CA VAL A 66 13.35 -8.65 -14.97
C VAL A 66 13.15 -9.79 -13.99
N VAL A 67 12.61 -9.53 -12.80
CA VAL A 67 12.33 -10.59 -11.81
C VAL A 67 11.29 -11.57 -12.35
N CYS A 68 10.21 -11.06 -12.98
CA CYS A 68 9.17 -11.90 -13.56
C CYS A 68 9.70 -12.82 -14.66
N LEU A 69 10.43 -12.27 -15.63
CA LEU A 69 11.00 -13.05 -16.72
C LEU A 69 12.01 -14.08 -16.21
N THR A 70 12.84 -13.71 -15.23
CA THR A 70 13.81 -14.63 -14.63
C THR A 70 13.12 -15.78 -13.90
N ALA A 71 12.08 -15.50 -13.11
CA ALA A 71 11.33 -16.53 -12.39
C ALA A 71 10.65 -17.52 -13.36
N VAL A 72 10.01 -17.00 -14.41
CA VAL A 72 9.36 -17.83 -15.44
C VAL A 72 10.39 -18.64 -16.22
N TYR A 73 11.53 -18.07 -16.56
CA TYR A 73 12.62 -18.78 -17.23
C TYR A 73 13.13 -19.95 -16.40
N HIS A 74 13.39 -19.77 -15.11
CA HIS A 74 13.85 -20.85 -14.23
C HIS A 74 12.80 -21.91 -13.92
N LEU A 75 11.51 -21.57 -14.04
CA LEU A 75 10.43 -22.56 -13.97
C LEU A 75 10.42 -23.49 -15.20
N GLY A 76 10.96 -23.05 -16.33
CA GLY A 76 10.98 -23.75 -17.62
C GLY A 76 10.06 -23.12 -18.67
N GLY A 77 9.63 -21.88 -18.48
CA GLY A 77 8.79 -21.11 -19.39
C GLY A 77 7.36 -20.90 -18.91
N TRP A 78 6.63 -20.09 -19.67
CA TRP A 78 5.26 -19.67 -19.30
C TRP A 78 4.27 -20.86 -19.24
N GLU A 79 4.42 -21.84 -20.13
CA GLU A 79 3.56 -23.01 -20.18
C GLU A 79 3.65 -23.85 -18.89
N GLN A 80 4.84 -23.90 -18.29
CA GLN A 80 5.09 -24.64 -17.06
C GLN A 80 4.30 -24.10 -15.84
N LEU A 81 3.86 -22.84 -15.87
CA LEU A 81 2.95 -22.32 -14.85
C LEU A 81 1.63 -23.10 -14.81
N TYR A 82 1.08 -23.41 -15.98
CA TYR A 82 -0.19 -24.14 -16.09
C TYR A 82 -0.03 -25.65 -15.85
N ILE A 83 1.16 -26.19 -16.08
CA ILE A 83 1.44 -27.62 -15.90
C ILE A 83 1.79 -27.92 -14.43
N LYS A 84 2.67 -27.12 -13.82
CA LYS A 84 3.19 -27.38 -12.46
C LYS A 84 2.31 -26.84 -11.34
N VAL A 85 1.61 -25.75 -11.56
CA VAL A 85 0.82 -25.05 -10.54
C VAL A 85 -0.55 -24.59 -11.07
N PRO A 86 -1.33 -25.49 -11.69
CA PRO A 86 -2.62 -25.15 -12.29
C PRO A 86 -3.58 -24.53 -11.28
N GLU A 87 -3.56 -24.98 -10.02
CA GLU A 87 -4.43 -24.47 -8.95
C GLU A 87 -4.15 -23.01 -8.56
N LYS A 88 -2.96 -22.49 -8.87
CA LYS A 88 -2.58 -21.07 -8.61
C LYS A 88 -2.85 -20.15 -9.80
N MET A 89 -3.19 -20.71 -10.97
CA MET A 89 -3.39 -19.95 -12.21
C MET A 89 -4.83 -19.51 -12.43
N HIS A 90 -5.67 -19.60 -11.41
CA HIS A 90 -7.05 -19.12 -11.45
C HIS A 90 -7.14 -17.67 -10.98
N LEU A 91 -7.83 -16.82 -11.74
CA LEU A 91 -8.04 -15.42 -11.39
C LEU A 91 -9.01 -15.27 -10.19
N HIS A 92 -9.92 -16.21 -10.05
CA HIS A 92 -10.88 -16.29 -8.97
C HIS A 92 -11.07 -17.75 -8.56
N LEU A 93 -11.36 -17.96 -7.30
CA LEU A 93 -11.53 -19.28 -6.72
C LEU A 93 -13.02 -19.58 -6.47
N PRO A 94 -13.45 -20.85 -6.41
CA PRO A 94 -14.83 -21.23 -6.15
C PRO A 94 -15.40 -20.59 -4.87
N SER A 95 -16.72 -20.55 -4.75
CA SER A 95 -17.41 -19.92 -3.59
C SER A 95 -17.15 -20.64 -2.26
N ASP A 96 -16.78 -21.90 -2.31
CA ASP A 96 -16.46 -22.76 -1.17
C ASP A 96 -14.97 -22.81 -0.83
N HIS A 97 -14.13 -22.05 -1.55
CA HIS A 97 -12.70 -22.01 -1.28
C HIS A 97 -12.41 -21.38 0.09
N SER A 98 -11.60 -22.07 0.93
CA SER A 98 -11.39 -21.75 2.34
C SER A 98 -10.74 -20.37 2.60
N THR A 99 -9.89 -19.88 1.68
CA THR A 99 -9.10 -18.66 1.92
C THR A 99 -9.53 -17.48 1.09
N LEU A 100 -9.89 -17.65 -0.18
CA LEU A 100 -10.20 -16.54 -1.08
C LEU A 100 -11.30 -16.92 -2.09
N PRO A 101 -12.55 -17.16 -1.65
CA PRO A 101 -13.65 -17.37 -2.57
C PRO A 101 -13.95 -16.09 -3.38
N TRP A 102 -14.52 -16.27 -4.59
CA TRP A 102 -14.85 -15.13 -5.46
C TRP A 102 -15.80 -14.11 -4.81
N THR A 103 -16.60 -14.54 -3.83
CA THR A 103 -17.53 -13.68 -3.07
C THR A 103 -16.82 -12.53 -2.35
N HIS A 104 -15.52 -12.67 -2.03
CA HIS A 104 -14.70 -11.60 -1.44
C HIS A 104 -14.52 -10.39 -2.38
N LEU A 105 -14.71 -10.57 -3.69
CA LEU A 105 -14.65 -9.48 -4.66
C LEU A 105 -15.68 -8.38 -4.38
N PHE A 106 -16.84 -8.72 -3.81
CA PHE A 106 -17.84 -7.73 -3.42
C PHE A 106 -17.32 -6.72 -2.40
N GLY A 107 -16.65 -7.21 -1.35
CA GLY A 107 -16.06 -6.31 -0.35
C GLY A 107 -14.86 -5.53 -0.91
N LEU A 108 -14.02 -6.17 -1.72
CA LEU A 108 -12.89 -5.52 -2.38
C LEU A 108 -13.33 -4.40 -3.33
N PHE A 109 -14.50 -4.53 -3.98
CA PHE A 109 -15.06 -3.46 -4.81
C PHE A 109 -15.25 -2.16 -4.01
N PHE A 110 -15.86 -2.22 -2.83
CA PHE A 110 -16.05 -1.05 -1.98
C PHE A 110 -14.72 -0.48 -1.47
N LEU A 111 -13.77 -1.34 -1.12
CA LEU A 111 -12.43 -0.91 -0.72
C LEU A 111 -11.68 -0.20 -1.85
N ASN A 112 -11.89 -0.61 -3.11
CA ASN A 112 -11.34 0.09 -4.27
C ASN A 112 -11.97 1.46 -4.49
N ILE A 113 -13.26 1.66 -4.19
CA ILE A 113 -13.87 3.00 -4.19
C ILE A 113 -13.11 3.92 -3.23
N ASN A 114 -12.82 3.48 -2.00
CA ASN A 114 -12.00 4.26 -1.08
C ASN A 114 -10.61 4.58 -1.68
N TYR A 115 -9.94 3.59 -2.24
CA TYR A 115 -8.60 3.76 -2.78
C TYR A 115 -8.55 4.78 -3.92
N TRP A 116 -9.48 4.69 -4.89
CA TRP A 116 -9.46 5.53 -6.08
C TRP A 116 -10.16 6.88 -5.90
N CYS A 117 -11.13 6.97 -4.98
CA CYS A 117 -11.98 8.16 -4.84
C CYS A 117 -11.73 8.96 -3.55
N ALA A 118 -11.09 8.40 -2.52
CA ALA A 118 -10.88 9.08 -1.24
C ALA A 118 -9.42 9.15 -0.79
N ASN A 119 -8.57 8.27 -1.30
CA ASN A 119 -7.19 8.25 -0.85
C ASN A 119 -6.43 9.49 -1.35
N GLN A 120 -6.06 10.37 -0.41
CA GLN A 120 -5.37 11.62 -0.71
C GLN A 120 -4.08 11.39 -1.50
N THR A 121 -3.35 10.31 -1.27
CA THR A 121 -2.11 10.01 -2.02
C THR A 121 -2.35 9.81 -3.52
N VAL A 122 -3.54 9.35 -3.92
CA VAL A 122 -3.93 9.19 -5.32
C VAL A 122 -4.58 10.46 -5.86
N ILE A 123 -5.59 10.99 -5.14
CA ILE A 123 -6.41 12.09 -5.60
C ILE A 123 -5.61 13.39 -5.74
N GLN A 124 -4.67 13.68 -4.85
CA GLN A 124 -3.89 14.92 -4.92
C GLN A 124 -3.17 15.11 -6.28
N ARG A 125 -2.74 14.02 -6.93
CA ARG A 125 -2.13 14.09 -8.25
C ARG A 125 -3.16 14.40 -9.34
N ALA A 126 -4.36 13.83 -9.23
CA ALA A 126 -5.46 14.13 -10.14
C ALA A 126 -5.93 15.59 -10.01
N LEU A 127 -6.05 16.08 -8.76
CA LEU A 127 -6.43 17.47 -8.48
C LEU A 127 -5.37 18.48 -8.94
N ALA A 128 -4.08 18.11 -8.96
CA ALA A 128 -2.99 18.93 -9.45
C ALA A 128 -2.79 18.89 -10.98
N ALA A 129 -3.62 18.15 -11.69
CA ALA A 129 -3.54 18.04 -13.15
C ALA A 129 -3.93 19.36 -13.85
N LYS A 130 -3.40 19.60 -15.05
CA LYS A 130 -3.65 20.82 -15.83
C LYS A 130 -5.11 21.01 -16.24
N SER A 131 -5.86 19.94 -16.40
CA SER A 131 -7.29 19.94 -16.72
C SER A 131 -7.96 18.64 -16.28
N VAL A 132 -9.30 18.65 -16.22
CA VAL A 132 -10.11 17.46 -15.93
C VAL A 132 -9.82 16.31 -16.90
N GLY A 133 -9.66 16.61 -18.19
CA GLY A 133 -9.32 15.61 -19.21
C GLY A 133 -7.96 14.94 -18.92
N HIS A 134 -6.94 15.70 -18.53
CA HIS A 134 -5.63 15.13 -18.14
C HIS A 134 -5.76 14.27 -16.89
N ALA A 135 -6.55 14.69 -15.89
CA ALA A 135 -6.79 13.91 -14.68
C ALA A 135 -7.47 12.56 -15.00
N GLN A 136 -8.53 12.59 -15.80
CA GLN A 136 -9.27 11.40 -16.22
C GLN A 136 -8.38 10.43 -17.01
N THR A 137 -7.66 10.92 -18.01
CA THR A 137 -6.73 10.10 -18.79
C THR A 137 -5.65 9.50 -17.90
N GLY A 138 -5.07 10.28 -16.99
CA GLY A 138 -4.06 9.79 -16.05
C GLY A 138 -4.58 8.67 -15.15
N LEU A 139 -5.80 8.82 -14.60
CA LEU A 139 -6.42 7.78 -13.77
C LEU A 139 -6.74 6.51 -14.57
N MET A 140 -7.22 6.64 -15.81
CA MET A 140 -7.49 5.49 -16.70
C MET A 140 -6.20 4.74 -17.05
N VAL A 141 -5.16 5.45 -17.45
CA VAL A 141 -3.83 4.86 -17.72
C VAL A 141 -3.27 4.19 -16.46
N GLY A 142 -3.38 4.86 -15.30
CA GLY A 142 -2.98 4.29 -14.00
C GLY A 142 -3.72 2.99 -13.67
N GLY A 143 -5.02 2.90 -13.96
CA GLY A 143 -5.81 1.69 -13.80
C GLY A 143 -5.33 0.53 -14.68
N VAL A 144 -5.05 0.80 -15.96
CA VAL A 144 -4.49 -0.20 -16.89
C VAL A 144 -3.11 -0.65 -16.45
N LEU A 145 -2.22 0.30 -16.11
CA LEU A 145 -0.88 -0.03 -15.61
C LEU A 145 -0.91 -0.85 -14.32
N LYS A 146 -1.84 -0.56 -13.42
CA LYS A 146 -2.02 -1.34 -12.19
C LYS A 146 -2.36 -2.81 -12.48
N TYR A 147 -3.14 -3.08 -13.52
CA TYR A 147 -3.43 -4.44 -13.95
C TYR A 147 -2.17 -5.17 -14.43
N PHE A 148 -1.35 -4.54 -15.27
CA PHE A 148 -0.07 -5.11 -15.68
C PHE A 148 0.90 -5.32 -14.52
N MET A 149 0.96 -4.36 -13.60
CA MET A 149 1.80 -4.48 -12.41
C MET A 149 1.38 -5.66 -11.53
N ALA A 150 0.08 -5.97 -11.43
CA ALA A 150 -0.37 -7.14 -10.69
C ALA A 150 0.20 -8.44 -11.28
N VAL A 151 0.21 -8.59 -12.60
CA VAL A 151 0.83 -9.75 -13.29
C VAL A 151 2.33 -9.82 -12.99
N ILE A 152 3.05 -8.70 -13.15
CA ILE A 152 4.50 -8.61 -12.93
C ILE A 152 4.89 -8.97 -11.49
N ILE A 153 4.03 -8.69 -10.51
CA ILE A 153 4.32 -8.94 -9.08
C ILE A 153 3.87 -10.35 -8.66
N ILE A 154 2.72 -10.83 -9.15
CA ILE A 154 2.13 -12.10 -8.70
C ILE A 154 2.79 -13.29 -9.38
N VAL A 155 3.02 -13.22 -10.70
CA VAL A 155 3.56 -14.34 -11.47
C VAL A 155 4.92 -14.85 -10.96
N PRO A 156 5.89 -13.99 -10.56
CA PRO A 156 7.14 -14.47 -9.97
C PRO A 156 6.96 -15.32 -8.73
N GLY A 157 5.98 -14.94 -7.87
CA GLY A 157 5.66 -15.70 -6.66
C GLY A 157 5.08 -17.08 -6.99
N ILE A 158 4.17 -17.15 -7.97
CA ILE A 158 3.60 -18.41 -8.46
C ILE A 158 4.70 -19.28 -9.09
N ALA A 159 5.57 -18.69 -9.91
CA ALA A 159 6.68 -19.39 -10.53
C ALA A 159 7.64 -19.98 -9.48
N LEU A 160 7.96 -19.20 -8.45
CA LEU A 160 8.80 -19.67 -7.35
C LEU A 160 8.14 -20.83 -6.59
N TYR A 161 6.84 -20.75 -6.34
CA TYR A 161 6.11 -21.88 -5.75
C TYR A 161 6.18 -23.13 -6.65
N GLY A 162 6.07 -22.98 -7.96
CA GLY A 162 6.25 -24.08 -8.92
C GLY A 162 7.66 -24.68 -8.96
N ILE A 163 8.69 -23.92 -8.51
CA ILE A 163 10.07 -24.41 -8.40
C ILE A 163 10.33 -25.08 -7.06
N LEU A 164 9.88 -24.50 -5.97
CA LEU A 164 10.24 -24.89 -4.61
C LEU A 164 9.13 -25.66 -3.86
N GLY A 165 7.88 -25.60 -4.32
CA GLY A 165 6.71 -26.07 -3.56
C GLY A 165 6.61 -25.32 -2.22
N ASP A 166 6.31 -26.06 -1.16
CA ASP A 166 6.16 -25.57 0.22
C ASP A 166 7.49 -25.50 1.01
N SER A 167 8.63 -25.60 0.33
CA SER A 167 9.94 -25.61 1.00
C SER A 167 10.39 -24.24 1.52
N LEU A 168 9.68 -23.15 1.16
CA LEU A 168 9.97 -21.82 1.65
C LEU A 168 9.40 -21.65 3.08
N SER A 169 10.27 -21.32 4.04
CA SER A 169 9.88 -21.21 5.46
C SER A 169 8.86 -20.10 5.73
N GLU A 170 8.91 -19.01 4.95
CA GLU A 170 8.01 -17.85 5.09
C GLU A 170 7.63 -17.33 3.70
N PRO A 171 6.34 -17.01 3.43
CA PRO A 171 5.92 -16.41 2.15
C PRO A 171 6.59 -15.08 1.84
N ASP A 172 6.93 -14.29 2.87
CA ASP A 172 7.61 -12.99 2.75
C ASP A 172 9.02 -13.10 2.16
N LEU A 173 9.61 -14.31 2.16
CA LEU A 173 10.93 -14.59 1.59
C LEU A 173 10.92 -14.79 0.07
N ALA A 174 9.76 -14.92 -0.56
CA ALA A 174 9.65 -15.26 -1.97
C ALA A 174 10.43 -14.28 -2.89
N PHE A 175 10.17 -12.97 -2.74
CA PHE A 175 10.88 -11.96 -3.54
C PHE A 175 12.38 -11.89 -3.23
N PRO A 176 12.81 -11.79 -1.96
CA PRO A 176 14.22 -11.84 -1.60
C PRO A 176 14.95 -13.09 -2.12
N TYR A 177 14.32 -14.25 -2.02
CA TYR A 177 14.88 -15.51 -2.48
C TYR A 177 15.11 -15.50 -4.01
N LEU A 178 14.11 -15.06 -4.80
CA LEU A 178 14.24 -14.91 -6.25
C LEU A 178 15.41 -14.00 -6.61
N VAL A 179 15.50 -12.83 -5.99
CA VAL A 179 16.56 -11.86 -6.27
C VAL A 179 17.92 -12.42 -5.87
N LYS A 180 18.04 -13.01 -4.68
CA LYS A 180 19.31 -13.53 -4.16
C LYS A 180 19.82 -14.72 -4.98
N THR A 181 18.95 -15.65 -5.37
CA THR A 181 19.31 -16.94 -5.95
C THR A 181 19.49 -16.86 -7.46
N TYR A 182 18.58 -16.20 -8.17
CA TYR A 182 18.49 -16.31 -9.62
C TYR A 182 19.04 -15.10 -10.40
N LEU A 183 19.32 -13.98 -9.74
CA LEU A 183 19.78 -12.79 -10.43
C LEU A 183 21.31 -12.58 -10.30
N PRO A 184 21.99 -12.12 -11.36
CA PRO A 184 23.39 -11.73 -11.29
C PRO A 184 23.61 -10.47 -10.45
N ASN A 185 24.80 -10.29 -9.87
CA ASN A 185 25.10 -9.25 -8.89
C ASN A 185 24.78 -7.82 -9.37
N GLY A 186 25.07 -7.45 -10.61
CA GLY A 186 24.74 -6.12 -11.13
C GLY A 186 23.23 -5.86 -11.21
N VAL A 187 22.46 -6.88 -11.60
CA VAL A 187 21.00 -6.79 -11.69
C VAL A 187 20.38 -6.69 -10.29
N LYS A 188 20.92 -7.40 -9.29
CA LYS A 188 20.50 -7.27 -7.89
C LYS A 188 20.54 -5.83 -7.41
N GLY A 189 21.59 -5.08 -7.77
CA GLY A 189 21.72 -3.65 -7.43
C GLY A 189 20.62 -2.80 -8.03
N ILE A 190 20.27 -3.01 -9.31
CA ILE A 190 19.18 -2.30 -9.99
C ILE A 190 17.83 -2.61 -9.32
N ILE A 191 17.58 -3.87 -8.99
CA ILE A 191 16.34 -4.29 -8.28
C ILE A 191 16.27 -3.64 -6.90
N LEU A 192 17.37 -3.54 -6.17
CA LEU A 192 17.42 -2.86 -4.87
C LEU A 192 17.10 -1.37 -5.02
N CYS A 193 17.66 -0.70 -6.01
CA CYS A 193 17.34 0.69 -6.33
C CYS A 193 15.83 0.85 -6.64
N GLY A 194 15.25 -0.05 -7.44
CA GLY A 194 13.82 -0.07 -7.73
C GLY A 194 12.96 -0.28 -6.48
N LEU A 195 13.36 -1.19 -5.60
CA LEU A 195 12.68 -1.43 -4.33
C LEU A 195 12.71 -0.18 -3.44
N PHE A 196 13.87 0.43 -3.23
CA PHE A 196 13.98 1.65 -2.44
C PHE A 196 13.20 2.80 -3.06
N ALA A 197 13.28 2.97 -4.39
CA ALA A 197 12.51 3.96 -5.12
C ALA A 197 11.01 3.82 -4.87
N SER A 198 10.47 2.60 -4.96
CA SER A 198 9.04 2.33 -4.69
C SER A 198 8.62 2.65 -3.25
N LEU A 199 9.49 2.31 -2.29
CA LEU A 199 9.23 2.61 -0.88
C LEU A 199 9.22 4.11 -0.61
N MET A 200 10.21 4.81 -1.15
CA MET A 200 10.33 6.25 -1.01
C MET A 200 9.13 6.97 -1.63
N SER A 201 8.67 6.54 -2.83
CA SER A 201 7.46 7.06 -3.48
C SER A 201 6.20 6.91 -2.62
N THR A 202 6.09 5.82 -1.87
CA THR A 202 4.96 5.61 -0.96
C THR A 202 5.06 6.52 0.27
N VAL A 203 6.25 6.63 0.86
CA VAL A 203 6.49 7.43 2.07
C VAL A 203 6.33 8.93 1.80
N ASP A 204 6.94 9.44 0.73
CA ASP A 204 6.89 10.85 0.38
C ASP A 204 5.47 11.31 -0.02
N SER A 205 4.74 10.45 -0.74
CA SER A 205 3.33 10.69 -1.08
C SER A 205 2.47 10.78 0.17
N THR A 206 2.73 9.93 1.16
CA THR A 206 2.04 9.96 2.45
C THR A 206 2.39 11.22 3.24
N PHE A 207 3.67 11.59 3.33
CA PHE A 207 4.10 12.82 4.00
C PHE A 207 3.48 14.06 3.37
N ASN A 208 3.50 14.14 2.04
CA ASN A 208 2.91 15.27 1.32
C ASN A 208 1.37 15.33 1.51
N SER A 209 0.70 14.18 1.52
CA SER A 209 -0.75 14.11 1.78
C SER A 209 -1.11 14.60 3.18
N LEU A 210 -0.40 14.14 4.20
CA LEU A 210 -0.61 14.58 5.58
C LEU A 210 -0.30 16.07 5.75
N ALA A 211 0.77 16.56 5.12
CA ALA A 211 1.13 17.97 5.14
C ALA A 211 0.05 18.85 4.51
N THR A 212 -0.53 18.42 3.38
CA THR A 212 -1.60 19.13 2.69
C THR A 212 -2.88 19.14 3.52
N LEU A 213 -3.35 17.98 3.96
CA LEU A 213 -4.56 17.86 4.79
C LEU A 213 -4.44 18.70 6.08
N TRP A 214 -3.30 18.64 6.75
CA TRP A 214 -3.11 19.45 7.95
C TRP A 214 -3.09 20.93 7.66
N SER A 215 -2.30 21.37 6.67
CA SER A 215 -2.09 22.80 6.41
C SER A 215 -3.31 23.49 5.80
N THR A 216 -4.06 22.80 4.92
CA THR A 216 -5.22 23.39 4.24
C THR A 216 -6.52 23.15 4.99
N ASP A 217 -6.79 21.91 5.39
CA ASP A 217 -8.09 21.53 5.89
C ASP A 217 -8.22 21.77 7.40
N ILE A 218 -7.13 21.63 8.15
CA ILE A 218 -7.16 21.82 9.61
C ILE A 218 -6.61 23.19 9.98
N TYR A 219 -5.34 23.49 9.64
CA TYR A 219 -4.68 24.71 10.10
C TYR A 219 -5.34 25.96 9.53
N ALA A 220 -5.53 26.06 8.22
CA ALA A 220 -6.13 27.22 7.57
C ALA A 220 -7.62 27.36 7.84
N THR A 221 -8.35 26.26 8.11
CA THR A 221 -9.79 26.28 8.32
C THR A 221 -10.18 26.55 9.78
N TYR A 222 -9.48 25.94 10.73
CA TYR A 222 -9.87 25.96 12.14
C TYR A 222 -8.92 26.71 13.05
N ILE A 223 -7.60 26.78 12.75
CA ILE A 223 -6.59 27.37 13.64
C ILE A 223 -6.29 28.81 13.23
N ASN A 224 -5.94 29.05 11.95
CA ASN A 224 -5.64 30.38 11.45
C ASN A 224 -6.34 30.64 10.10
N LYS A 225 -7.56 31.14 10.14
CA LYS A 225 -8.38 31.41 8.94
C LYS A 225 -7.80 32.49 8.02
N LYS A 226 -6.86 33.28 8.50
CA LYS A 226 -6.14 34.33 7.74
C LYS A 226 -4.70 33.93 7.41
N ALA A 227 -4.39 32.61 7.48
CA ALA A 227 -3.05 32.12 7.23
C ALA A 227 -2.56 32.50 5.84
N THR A 228 -1.41 33.12 5.78
CA THR A 228 -0.68 33.36 4.53
C THR A 228 -0.18 32.05 3.94
N ASP A 229 0.13 32.03 2.64
CA ASP A 229 0.64 30.82 1.99
C ASP A 229 1.97 30.36 2.61
N ARG A 230 2.81 31.28 3.09
CA ARG A 230 4.05 30.97 3.80
C ARG A 230 3.77 30.25 5.12
N GLU A 231 2.76 30.66 5.87
CA GLU A 231 2.36 30.00 7.12
C GLU A 231 1.79 28.61 6.87
N LYS A 232 0.98 28.42 5.81
CA LYS A 232 0.47 27.10 5.39
C LYS A 232 1.62 26.16 5.01
N ILE A 233 2.60 26.65 4.23
CA ILE A 233 3.79 25.87 3.88
C ILE A 233 4.57 25.47 5.13
N ASN A 234 4.77 26.39 6.08
CA ASN A 234 5.48 26.10 7.33
C ASN A 234 4.70 25.10 8.20
N ALA A 235 3.37 25.18 8.26
CA ALA A 235 2.53 24.21 8.93
C ALA A 235 2.69 22.82 8.29
N GLY A 236 2.65 22.74 6.96
CA GLY A 236 2.88 21.50 6.21
C GLY A 236 4.27 20.90 6.48
N ARG A 237 5.33 21.73 6.49
CA ARG A 237 6.68 21.29 6.82
C ARG A 237 6.82 20.71 8.23
N LYS A 238 6.19 21.34 9.22
CA LYS A 238 6.12 20.80 10.59
C LYS A 238 5.41 19.44 10.62
N THR A 239 4.35 19.29 9.83
CA THR A 239 3.62 18.03 9.71
C THR A 239 4.48 16.93 9.11
N ILE A 240 5.32 17.21 8.10
CA ILE A 240 6.26 16.23 7.55
C ILE A 240 7.22 15.72 8.63
N LEU A 241 7.79 16.62 9.44
CA LEU A 241 8.69 16.22 10.53
C LEU A 241 7.99 15.40 11.61
N PHE A 242 6.77 15.79 11.99
CA PHE A 242 5.95 15.02 12.92
C PHE A 242 5.61 13.63 12.36
N SER A 243 5.23 13.57 11.07
CA SER A 243 4.91 12.31 10.39
C SER A 243 6.13 11.39 10.27
N LEU A 244 7.33 11.94 10.04
CA LEU A 244 8.57 11.17 10.08
C LEU A 244 8.77 10.54 11.45
N GLY A 245 8.64 11.32 12.53
CA GLY A 245 8.79 10.81 13.90
C GLY A 245 7.81 9.67 14.21
N THR A 246 6.53 9.85 13.89
CA THR A 246 5.51 8.81 14.10
C THR A 246 5.76 7.58 13.22
N ALA A 247 6.17 7.76 11.96
CA ALA A 247 6.50 6.66 11.05
C ALA A 247 7.70 5.84 11.53
N LEU A 248 8.74 6.49 12.08
CA LEU A 248 9.90 5.81 12.66
C LEU A 248 9.51 5.00 13.91
N ILE A 249 8.72 5.59 14.82
CA ILE A 249 8.23 4.89 16.01
C ILE A 249 7.42 3.64 15.60
N MET A 250 6.47 3.80 14.68
CA MET A 250 5.69 2.67 14.17
C MET A 250 6.57 1.64 13.46
N GLY A 251 7.55 2.09 12.68
CA GLY A 251 8.51 1.21 12.00
C GLY A 251 9.31 0.35 12.97
N PHE A 252 9.73 0.92 14.11
CA PHE A 252 10.45 0.18 15.16
C PHE A 252 9.54 -0.78 15.94
N ILE A 253 8.30 -0.37 16.22
CA ILE A 253 7.30 -1.28 16.83
C ILE A 253 7.06 -2.49 15.92
N LEU A 254 6.87 -2.26 14.61
CA LEU A 254 6.68 -3.32 13.63
C LEU A 254 7.90 -4.25 13.53
N LEU A 255 9.10 -3.67 13.58
CA LEU A 255 10.34 -4.43 13.59
C LEU A 255 10.42 -5.33 14.81
N TYR A 256 10.17 -4.78 15.99
CA TYR A 256 10.16 -5.55 17.25
C TYR A 256 9.15 -6.70 17.19
N LEU A 257 7.90 -6.42 16.80
CA LEU A 257 6.84 -7.44 16.72
C LEU A 257 7.17 -8.57 15.73
N LYS A 258 7.81 -8.24 14.59
CA LYS A 258 8.21 -9.26 13.60
C LYS A 258 9.32 -10.17 14.13
N PHE A 259 10.26 -9.64 14.91
CA PHE A 259 11.32 -10.43 15.53
C PHE A 259 10.81 -11.27 16.71
N ASP A 260 9.83 -10.77 17.46
CA ASP A 260 9.19 -11.47 18.55
C ASP A 260 8.30 -12.63 18.05
N ASN A 261 7.59 -12.42 16.92
CA ASN A 261 6.73 -13.44 16.32
C ASN A 261 6.92 -13.51 14.80
N PRO A 262 7.95 -14.23 14.31
CA PRO A 262 8.29 -14.31 12.88
C PRO A 262 7.16 -14.84 11.98
N ASN A 263 6.33 -15.73 12.49
CA ASN A 263 5.25 -16.38 11.75
C ASN A 263 3.94 -15.58 11.73
N SER A 264 3.88 -14.42 12.41
CA SER A 264 2.66 -13.62 12.43
C SER A 264 2.35 -13.05 11.04
N ALA A 265 1.12 -13.27 10.57
CA ALA A 265 0.56 -12.66 9.37
C ALA A 265 0.23 -11.17 9.64
N PHE A 266 1.26 -10.39 10.02
CA PHE A 266 1.11 -9.03 10.50
C PHE A 266 0.45 -8.10 9.49
N THR A 267 0.71 -8.33 8.19
CA THR A 267 0.07 -7.60 7.09
C THR A 267 -1.45 -7.76 7.09
N HIS A 268 -1.95 -8.96 7.42
CA HIS A 268 -3.39 -9.20 7.55
C HIS A 268 -4.00 -8.41 8.71
N THR A 269 -3.33 -8.38 9.86
CA THR A 269 -3.79 -7.63 11.04
C THR A 269 -3.85 -6.12 10.76
N LEU A 270 -2.82 -5.56 10.12
CA LEU A 270 -2.81 -4.15 9.72
C LEU A 270 -3.90 -3.82 8.70
N ASN A 271 -4.09 -4.67 7.69
CA ASN A 271 -5.15 -4.47 6.70
C ASN A 271 -6.52 -4.54 7.35
N ASN A 272 -6.75 -5.51 8.24
CA ASN A 272 -7.98 -5.62 8.99
C ASN A 272 -8.27 -4.34 9.78
N LEU A 273 -7.29 -3.83 10.53
CA LEU A 273 -7.42 -2.58 11.29
C LEU A 273 -7.74 -1.38 10.38
N ARG A 274 -7.06 -1.27 9.25
CA ARG A 274 -7.31 -0.21 8.26
C ARG A 274 -8.74 -0.24 7.72
N TYR A 275 -9.32 -1.41 7.53
CA TYR A 275 -10.66 -1.56 6.96
C TYR A 275 -11.77 -1.10 7.91
N TYR A 276 -11.55 -1.04 9.22
CA TYR A 276 -12.51 -0.43 10.16
C TYR A 276 -12.80 1.03 9.82
N ILE A 277 -11.80 1.79 9.41
CA ILE A 277 -11.93 3.21 9.07
C ILE A 277 -12.34 3.38 7.60
N ASN A 278 -11.74 2.62 6.69
CA ASN A 278 -11.97 2.76 5.26
C ASN A 278 -13.43 2.52 4.86
N CYS A 279 -14.14 1.60 5.51
CA CYS A 279 -15.55 1.35 5.23
C CYS A 279 -16.41 2.60 5.45
N GLY A 280 -16.20 3.32 6.55
CA GLY A 280 -16.92 4.54 6.84
C GLY A 280 -16.68 5.65 5.80
N ILE A 281 -15.44 5.79 5.33
CA ILE A 281 -15.09 6.74 4.28
C ILE A 281 -15.85 6.43 2.98
N VAL A 282 -15.99 5.16 2.61
CA VAL A 282 -16.77 4.74 1.44
C VAL A 282 -18.24 5.15 1.58
N VAL A 283 -18.81 5.01 2.77
CA VAL A 283 -20.20 5.45 3.04
C VAL A 283 -20.35 6.95 2.82
N LEU A 284 -19.40 7.77 3.32
CA LEU A 284 -19.42 9.23 3.10
C LEU A 284 -19.42 9.58 1.61
N ILE A 285 -18.53 8.96 0.82
CA ILE A 285 -18.41 9.22 -0.62
C ILE A 285 -19.69 8.80 -1.34
N CYS A 286 -20.12 7.56 -1.14
CA CYS A 286 -21.30 7.05 -1.83
C CYS A 286 -22.55 7.82 -1.43
N ALA A 287 -22.72 8.17 -0.17
CA ALA A 287 -23.86 9.00 0.27
C ALA A 287 -23.84 10.39 -0.38
N SER A 288 -22.65 11.00 -0.54
CA SER A 288 -22.54 12.32 -1.19
C SER A 288 -22.84 12.30 -2.69
N VAL A 289 -22.65 11.17 -3.35
CA VAL A 289 -22.87 11.01 -4.80
C VAL A 289 -24.26 10.46 -5.11
N LEU A 290 -24.74 9.49 -4.33
CA LEU A 290 -25.98 8.76 -4.60
C LEU A 290 -27.22 9.42 -4.03
N LEU A 291 -27.09 10.16 -2.92
CA LEU A 291 -28.26 10.81 -2.28
C LEU A 291 -28.50 12.21 -2.85
N ILE A 292 -29.72 12.49 -3.28
CA ILE A 292 -30.09 13.77 -3.90
C ILE A 292 -29.99 14.95 -2.93
N LYS A 293 -30.35 14.74 -1.66
CA LYS A 293 -30.26 15.76 -0.58
C LYS A 293 -29.77 15.13 0.72
N PRO A 294 -28.50 14.74 0.81
CA PRO A 294 -27.99 14.07 1.99
C PRO A 294 -28.03 14.99 3.22
N ASN A 295 -28.60 14.49 4.32
CA ASN A 295 -28.52 15.18 5.59
C ASN A 295 -27.11 14.96 6.18
N LYS A 296 -26.33 16.03 6.27
CA LYS A 296 -24.93 15.98 6.75
C LYS A 296 -24.76 15.29 8.10
N LYS A 297 -25.72 15.50 9.03
CA LYS A 297 -25.69 14.89 10.37
C LYS A 297 -25.94 13.39 10.29
N VAL A 298 -26.90 12.96 9.48
CA VAL A 298 -27.25 11.54 9.33
C VAL A 298 -26.13 10.77 8.63
N VAL A 299 -25.56 11.35 7.57
CA VAL A 299 -24.40 10.76 6.89
C VAL A 299 -23.17 10.67 7.80
N PHE A 300 -22.96 11.67 8.65
CA PHE A 300 -21.90 11.63 9.66
C PHE A 300 -22.14 10.55 10.72
N ILE A 301 -23.39 10.37 11.16
CA ILE A 301 -23.78 9.29 12.07
C ILE A 301 -23.54 7.93 11.41
N ALA A 302 -23.89 7.76 10.15
CA ALA A 302 -23.63 6.54 9.38
C ALA A 302 -22.12 6.23 9.26
N PHE A 303 -21.30 7.26 9.06
CA PHE A 303 -19.84 7.13 9.10
C PHE A 303 -19.35 6.61 10.44
N ILE A 304 -19.79 7.22 11.56
CA ILE A 304 -19.38 6.79 12.90
C ILE A 304 -19.92 5.37 13.20
N ALA A 305 -21.16 5.07 12.81
CA ALA A 305 -21.78 3.77 13.02
C ALA A 305 -21.06 2.63 12.25
N SER A 306 -20.37 2.94 11.16
CA SER A 306 -19.62 1.94 10.40
C SER A 306 -18.58 1.20 11.24
N LEU A 307 -17.96 1.87 12.22
CA LEU A 307 -16.99 1.27 13.12
C LEU A 307 -17.61 0.21 14.06
N PRO A 308 -18.60 0.53 14.89
CA PRO A 308 -19.24 -0.47 15.74
C PRO A 308 -19.96 -1.57 14.93
N ILE A 309 -20.51 -1.27 13.75
CA ILE A 309 -21.08 -2.30 12.86
C ILE A 309 -19.99 -3.28 12.42
N ASN A 310 -18.82 -2.81 12.01
CA ASN A 310 -17.71 -3.68 11.62
C ASN A 310 -17.25 -4.56 12.79
N ILE A 311 -17.14 -3.99 13.98
CA ILE A 311 -16.79 -4.72 15.21
C ILE A 311 -17.86 -5.77 15.51
N ALA A 312 -19.15 -5.40 15.47
CA ALA A 312 -20.26 -6.32 15.72
C ALA A 312 -20.26 -7.50 14.72
N LEU A 313 -20.07 -7.22 13.43
CA LEU A 313 -19.97 -8.27 12.41
C LEU A 313 -18.79 -9.21 12.65
N GLN A 314 -17.67 -8.71 13.17
CA GLN A 314 -16.53 -9.57 13.50
C GLN A 314 -16.84 -10.54 14.64
N PHE A 315 -17.58 -10.09 15.66
CA PHE A 315 -17.94 -10.92 16.80
C PHE A 315 -19.13 -11.88 16.49
N LEU A 316 -20.11 -11.39 15.73
CA LEU A 316 -21.28 -12.20 15.37
C LEU A 316 -20.98 -13.26 14.30
N PHE A 317 -20.05 -12.96 13.40
CA PHE A 317 -19.66 -13.82 12.29
C PHE A 317 -18.14 -13.97 12.23
N PRO A 318 -17.52 -14.68 13.20
CA PRO A 318 -16.06 -14.81 13.28
C PRO A 318 -15.44 -15.49 12.05
N GLU A 319 -16.19 -16.39 11.40
CA GLU A 319 -15.77 -17.07 10.17
C GLU A 319 -15.83 -16.18 8.92
N MET A 320 -16.47 -14.99 9.02
CA MET A 320 -16.55 -14.08 7.89
C MET A 320 -15.20 -13.43 7.62
N HIS A 321 -14.65 -13.73 6.45
CA HIS A 321 -13.37 -13.16 6.06
C HIS A 321 -13.40 -11.64 6.02
N TYR A 322 -12.32 -10.99 6.45
CA TYR A 322 -12.22 -9.54 6.55
C TYR A 322 -12.38 -8.79 5.21
N PHE A 323 -12.22 -9.46 4.06
CA PHE A 323 -12.51 -8.86 2.73
C PHE A 323 -14.01 -8.77 2.43
N LEU A 324 -14.85 -9.63 3.00
CA LEU A 324 -16.29 -9.61 2.77
C LEU A 324 -17.02 -8.63 3.71
N ARG A 325 -16.50 -8.42 4.92
CA ARG A 325 -17.09 -7.49 5.91
C ARG A 325 -17.38 -6.09 5.35
N PRO A 326 -16.49 -5.44 4.56
CA PRO A 326 -16.74 -4.12 3.98
C PRO A 326 -18.04 -4.02 3.18
N PHE A 327 -18.46 -5.08 2.52
CA PHE A 327 -19.73 -5.14 1.81
C PHE A 327 -20.91 -4.94 2.77
N TRP A 328 -20.98 -5.72 3.84
CA TRP A 328 -22.05 -5.65 4.81
C TRP A 328 -22.03 -4.36 5.63
N VAL A 329 -20.86 -3.89 6.02
CA VAL A 329 -20.69 -2.61 6.72
C VAL A 329 -21.19 -1.47 5.85
N PHE A 330 -20.86 -1.47 4.55
CA PHE A 330 -21.32 -0.43 3.63
C PHE A 330 -22.84 -0.37 3.55
N PHE A 331 -23.50 -1.49 3.27
CA PHE A 331 -24.96 -1.52 3.12
C PHE A 331 -25.68 -1.18 4.43
N SER A 332 -25.25 -1.74 5.56
CA SER A 332 -25.83 -1.43 6.86
C SER A 332 -25.68 0.05 7.22
N SER A 333 -24.52 0.64 6.94
CA SER A 333 -24.30 2.07 7.22
C SER A 333 -25.02 2.97 6.22
N LEU A 334 -25.15 2.55 4.95
CA LEU A 334 -25.91 3.31 3.94
C LEU A 334 -27.40 3.36 4.31
N LEU A 335 -27.97 2.29 4.84
CA LEU A 335 -29.35 2.28 5.35
C LEU A 335 -29.56 3.29 6.48
N ILE A 336 -28.56 3.56 7.31
CA ILE A 336 -28.62 4.61 8.31
C ILE A 336 -28.57 6.01 7.66
N ALA A 337 -27.87 6.14 6.53
CA ALA A 337 -27.70 7.42 5.83
C ALA A 337 -28.92 7.83 4.99
N LEU A 338 -29.80 6.88 4.65
CA LEU A 338 -31.06 7.09 3.95
C LEU A 338 -32.14 7.63 4.89
#